data_e10e44ef8efe14f049b9894402141597
#
_entry.id   e10e44ef8efe14f049b9894402141597
#
_cell.length_a   1.000
_cell.length_b   1.000
_cell.length_c   1.000
_cell.angle_alpha   90.00
_cell.angle_beta   90.00
_cell.angle_gamma   90.00
#
_symmetry.space_group_name_H-M   'P 1'
#
loop_
_entity.id
_entity.type
_entity.pdbx_description
1 polymer ?
#
loop_
_entity_poly.entity_id
_entity_poly.type
_entity_poly.pdbx_seq_one_letter_code
_entity_poly.pdbx_strand_id
1 'polypeptide(L)'
;VDVGGESTRPGYTMISDEEEISRVVPVVEKIKAEFDIPISVDTYKSGVAKVAIDAGADLINDIWGFKYDENMAQVVKDGMHNRKEMDYTDYMNDVLNDLKESIAMAKAVGIDDNRICTDPGVGFAKTYEQNLEIINKLEMLNTLGYPVLLGTSKKSVIGLTLDLPSDERVEGTIATSVLAVVKNSLFVRVHNVKENKRAILMTEKILGKY
;
A
#
# COMPACT_ATOMS: atom_id res chain seq x y z
N VAL A 1 -11.88 -2.85 0.58
CA VAL A 1 -11.48 -2.79 2.00
C VAL A 1 -10.10 -3.42 2.13
N ASP A 2 -9.26 -2.90 3.05
CA ASP A 2 -7.94 -3.47 3.35
C ASP A 2 -7.93 -3.99 4.79
N VAL A 3 -7.55 -5.27 4.97
CA VAL A 3 -7.60 -6.00 6.24
C VAL A 3 -6.19 -6.40 6.64
N GLY A 4 -5.75 -6.06 7.85
CA GLY A 4 -4.45 -6.45 8.38
C GLY A 4 -4.54 -7.08 9.76
N GLY A 5 -3.80 -8.15 10.01
CA GLY A 5 -3.76 -8.87 11.28
C GLY A 5 -2.58 -8.51 12.18
N GLU A 6 -1.48 -8.02 11.60
CA GLU A 6 -0.27 -7.57 12.27
C GLU A 6 -0.04 -6.07 12.06
N SER A 7 0.52 -5.39 13.07
CA SER A 7 0.93 -3.99 12.92
C SER A 7 2.29 -3.91 12.23
N THR A 8 2.39 -3.13 11.15
CA THR A 8 3.66 -2.87 10.43
C THR A 8 4.28 -1.51 10.79
N ARG A 9 3.83 -0.88 11.89
CA ARG A 9 4.40 0.39 12.40
C ARG A 9 5.77 0.17 13.03
N PRO A 10 6.70 1.16 12.98
CA PRO A 10 7.98 1.05 13.67
C PRO A 10 7.83 0.64 15.14
N GLY A 11 8.59 -0.37 15.58
CA GLY A 11 8.54 -0.90 16.94
C GLY A 11 7.42 -1.92 17.21
N TYR A 12 6.74 -2.41 16.17
CA TYR A 12 5.76 -3.49 16.32
C TYR A 12 6.40 -4.80 16.83
N THR A 13 5.56 -5.66 17.41
CA THR A 13 5.94 -7.03 17.77
C THR A 13 5.42 -7.98 16.70
N MET A 14 6.31 -8.77 16.13
CA MET A 14 5.93 -9.84 15.19
C MET A 14 5.06 -10.88 15.90
N ILE A 15 4.01 -11.32 15.23
CA ILE A 15 3.17 -12.44 15.66
C ILE A 15 3.39 -13.65 14.75
N SER A 16 2.94 -14.84 15.16
CA SER A 16 3.03 -16.03 14.31
C SER A 16 2.02 -15.96 13.14
N ASP A 17 2.26 -16.75 12.11
CA ASP A 17 1.33 -16.89 10.98
C ASP A 17 -0.06 -17.35 11.46
N GLU A 18 -0.11 -18.32 12.40
CA GLU A 18 -1.35 -18.86 12.97
C GLU A 18 -2.15 -17.76 13.70
N GLU A 19 -1.47 -16.89 14.44
CA GLU A 19 -2.13 -15.77 15.11
C GLU A 19 -2.67 -14.76 14.11
N GLU A 20 -1.90 -14.40 13.07
CA GLU A 20 -2.33 -13.48 12.04
C GLU A 20 -3.49 -14.05 11.21
N ILE A 21 -3.42 -15.32 10.81
CA ILE A 21 -4.50 -16.06 10.13
C ILE A 21 -5.78 -16.02 10.99
N SER A 22 -5.67 -16.28 12.28
CA SER A 22 -6.81 -16.28 13.20
C SER A 22 -7.53 -14.92 13.30
N ARG A 23 -6.82 -13.82 13.02
CA ARG A 23 -7.37 -12.46 13.01
C ARG A 23 -7.96 -12.08 11.64
N VAL A 24 -7.26 -12.43 10.55
CA VAL A 24 -7.58 -11.98 9.18
C VAL A 24 -8.69 -12.82 8.55
N VAL A 25 -8.59 -14.14 8.58
CA VAL A 25 -9.47 -15.04 7.83
C VAL A 25 -10.94 -14.89 8.20
N PRO A 26 -11.36 -14.88 9.48
CA PRO A 26 -12.77 -14.71 9.84
C PRO A 26 -13.34 -13.36 9.37
N VAL A 27 -12.50 -12.31 9.27
CA VAL A 27 -12.92 -10.99 8.79
C VAL A 27 -13.12 -11.03 7.27
N VAL A 28 -12.19 -11.63 6.52
CA VAL A 28 -12.31 -11.79 5.06
C VAL A 28 -13.55 -12.60 4.70
N GLU A 29 -13.74 -13.78 5.30
CA GLU A 29 -14.91 -14.63 5.08
C GLU A 29 -16.22 -13.90 5.36
N LYS A 30 -16.30 -13.17 6.49
CA LYS A 30 -17.51 -12.43 6.86
C LYS A 30 -17.81 -11.29 5.90
N ILE A 31 -16.80 -10.53 5.45
CA ILE A 31 -16.99 -9.47 4.45
C ILE A 31 -17.47 -10.08 3.12
N LYS A 32 -16.85 -11.17 2.65
CA LYS A 32 -17.27 -11.87 1.41
C LYS A 32 -18.69 -12.40 1.47
N ALA A 33 -19.13 -12.88 2.64
CA ALA A 33 -20.49 -13.39 2.82
C ALA A 33 -21.57 -12.29 2.81
N GLU A 34 -21.23 -11.06 3.19
CA GLU A 34 -22.21 -9.98 3.38
C GLU A 34 -22.12 -8.88 2.28
N PHE A 35 -20.98 -8.75 1.58
CA PHE A 35 -20.73 -7.65 0.65
C PHE A 35 -20.03 -8.11 -0.63
N ASP A 36 -20.48 -7.61 -1.77
CA ASP A 36 -19.79 -7.73 -3.06
C ASP A 36 -18.82 -6.56 -3.27
N ILE A 37 -17.69 -6.59 -2.56
CA ILE A 37 -16.65 -5.57 -2.64
C ILE A 37 -15.26 -6.23 -2.69
N PRO A 38 -14.26 -5.61 -3.35
CA PRO A 38 -12.88 -6.08 -3.32
C PRO A 38 -12.26 -6.01 -1.91
N ILE A 39 -11.55 -7.08 -1.53
CA ILE A 39 -10.83 -7.18 -0.27
C ILE A 39 -9.33 -7.28 -0.54
N SER A 40 -8.57 -6.35 0.03
CA SER A 40 -7.12 -6.40 0.14
C SER A 40 -6.73 -6.96 1.51
N VAL A 41 -5.66 -7.76 1.57
CA VAL A 41 -5.06 -8.21 2.83
C VAL A 41 -3.64 -7.68 2.94
N ASP A 42 -3.39 -6.92 4.02
CA ASP A 42 -2.09 -6.33 4.36
C ASP A 42 -1.27 -7.38 5.13
N THR A 43 -0.40 -8.08 4.41
CA THR A 43 0.52 -9.08 4.99
C THR A 43 1.76 -9.25 4.12
N TYR A 44 2.88 -9.53 4.74
CA TYR A 44 4.17 -9.86 4.10
C TYR A 44 4.56 -11.33 4.28
N LYS A 45 3.67 -12.16 4.87
CA LYS A 45 3.89 -13.58 5.14
C LYS A 45 3.14 -14.44 4.12
N SER A 46 3.86 -15.30 3.41
CA SER A 46 3.28 -16.16 2.36
C SER A 46 2.23 -17.13 2.90
N GLY A 47 2.44 -17.68 4.09
CA GLY A 47 1.47 -18.56 4.76
C GLY A 47 0.13 -17.87 5.03
N VAL A 48 0.16 -16.63 5.53
CA VAL A 48 -1.03 -15.80 5.76
C VAL A 48 -1.70 -15.43 4.43
N ALA A 49 -0.92 -14.96 3.44
CA ALA A 49 -1.41 -14.58 2.13
C ALA A 49 -2.16 -15.73 1.43
N LYS A 50 -1.59 -16.96 1.49
CA LYS A 50 -2.22 -18.15 0.91
C LYS A 50 -3.61 -18.41 1.50
N VAL A 51 -3.72 -18.44 2.82
CA VAL A 51 -4.99 -18.75 3.49
C VAL A 51 -5.99 -17.58 3.31
N ALA A 52 -5.52 -16.33 3.24
CA ALA A 52 -6.36 -15.17 2.94
C ALA A 52 -6.95 -15.23 1.51
N ILE A 53 -6.17 -15.65 0.51
CA ILE A 53 -6.63 -15.85 -0.87
C ILE A 53 -7.66 -17.00 -0.90
N ASP A 54 -7.38 -18.13 -0.25
CA ASP A 54 -8.30 -19.26 -0.15
C ASP A 54 -9.62 -18.86 0.55
N ALA A 55 -9.59 -17.89 1.48
CA ALA A 55 -10.76 -17.29 2.14
C ALA A 55 -11.50 -16.24 1.29
N GLY A 56 -10.95 -15.85 0.13
CA GLY A 56 -11.59 -14.95 -0.83
C GLY A 56 -11.01 -13.53 -0.90
N ALA A 57 -9.79 -13.29 -0.44
CA ALA A 57 -9.10 -12.04 -0.69
C ALA A 57 -8.81 -11.86 -2.20
N ASP A 58 -9.03 -10.65 -2.72
CA ASP A 58 -8.85 -10.32 -4.14
C ASP A 58 -7.46 -9.73 -4.43
N LEU A 59 -6.78 -9.18 -3.39
CA LEU A 59 -5.48 -8.51 -3.50
C LEU A 59 -4.65 -8.77 -2.23
N ILE A 60 -3.35 -8.91 -2.39
CA ILE A 60 -2.39 -8.88 -1.30
C ILE A 60 -1.62 -7.56 -1.36
N ASN A 61 -1.59 -6.83 -0.24
CA ASN A 61 -0.83 -5.62 -0.02
C ASN A 61 0.41 -5.99 0.83
N ASP A 62 1.57 -6.05 0.18
CA ASP A 62 2.83 -6.41 0.83
C ASP A 62 3.76 -5.20 0.94
N ILE A 63 4.00 -4.75 2.17
CA ILE A 63 4.86 -3.59 2.47
C ILE A 63 6.33 -3.78 2.09
N TRP A 64 6.79 -5.03 1.93
CA TRP A 64 8.14 -5.38 1.51
C TRP A 64 8.26 -5.53 -0.02
N GLY A 65 7.15 -5.39 -0.76
CA GLY A 65 7.15 -5.50 -2.22
C GLY A 65 7.78 -6.80 -2.68
N PHE A 66 7.43 -7.93 -2.00
CA PHE A 66 7.87 -9.26 -2.33
C PHE A 66 9.26 -9.69 -1.85
N LYS A 67 9.89 -8.92 -0.99
CA LYS A 67 11.32 -9.06 -0.67
C LYS A 67 11.62 -9.56 0.75
N TYR A 68 10.59 -9.97 1.50
CA TYR A 68 10.72 -10.55 2.84
C TYR A 68 10.63 -12.08 2.84
N ASP A 69 9.62 -12.65 2.21
CA ASP A 69 9.34 -14.09 2.18
C ASP A 69 9.54 -14.66 0.78
N GLU A 70 10.46 -15.61 0.66
CA GLU A 70 10.83 -16.24 -0.60
C GLU A 70 9.70 -17.01 -1.28
N ASN A 71 8.64 -17.36 -0.61
CA ASN A 71 7.48 -18.02 -1.16
C ASN A 71 6.37 -17.05 -1.53
N MET A 72 6.45 -15.78 -1.12
CA MET A 72 5.36 -14.82 -1.27
C MET A 72 5.01 -14.55 -2.75
N ALA A 73 5.96 -14.57 -3.74
CA ALA A 73 5.67 -14.43 -5.18
C ALA A 73 4.99 -15.66 -5.76
N GLN A 74 5.34 -16.87 -5.31
CA GLN A 74 4.66 -18.09 -5.68
C GLN A 74 3.26 -18.14 -5.03
N VAL A 75 3.01 -17.65 -3.83
CA VAL A 75 1.69 -17.57 -3.20
C VAL A 75 0.81 -16.43 -3.78
N VAL A 76 1.28 -15.32 -4.29
CA VAL A 76 0.48 -14.26 -4.90
C VAL A 76 0.21 -14.50 -6.36
N LYS A 77 1.04 -15.13 -7.05
CA LYS A 77 0.80 -15.88 -8.23
C LYS A 77 0.25 -17.22 -8.05
N ASP A 78 0.83 -17.95 -7.32
CA ASP A 78 1.02 -18.75 -6.21
C ASP A 78 2.08 -18.23 -5.25
N GLY A 79 2.86 -17.09 -5.12
CA GLY A 79 3.75 -16.51 -4.12
C GLY A 79 5.10 -15.87 -4.40
N MET A 80 5.95 -15.25 -3.61
CA MET A 80 7.01 -14.24 -3.82
C MET A 80 8.36 -14.22 -3.12
N HIS A 81 9.28 -13.22 -3.35
CA HIS A 81 10.65 -13.11 -2.77
C HIS A 81 11.24 -11.75 -2.29
N ASN A 82 12.29 -11.83 -1.51
CA ASN A 82 13.07 -11.07 -0.52
C ASN A 82 13.90 -9.80 -0.88
N ARG A 83 14.16 -8.89 0.11
CA ARG A 83 14.98 -7.67 0.01
C ARG A 83 15.97 -7.37 1.14
N LYS A 84 17.04 -6.54 0.81
CA LYS A 84 18.03 -5.94 1.74
C LYS A 84 17.93 -4.40 1.72
N GLU A 85 18.47 -3.75 2.79
CA GLU A 85 18.60 -2.28 2.91
C GLU A 85 19.54 -1.68 1.86
N MET A 86 19.27 -0.43 1.42
CA MET A 86 20.06 0.31 0.43
C MET A 86 20.31 1.76 0.84
N ASP A 87 21.52 2.28 0.55
CA ASP A 87 21.88 3.70 0.60
C ASP A 87 21.43 4.42 -0.68
N TYR A 88 20.80 5.59 -0.56
CA TYR A 88 20.20 6.32 -1.67
C TYR A 88 21.06 7.50 -2.13
N THR A 89 21.46 7.53 -3.41
CA THR A 89 22.20 8.64 -4.04
C THR A 89 21.31 9.55 -4.90
N ASP A 90 20.24 9.02 -5.50
CA ASP A 90 19.13 9.76 -6.12
C ASP A 90 17.83 9.11 -5.69
N TYR A 91 17.25 9.62 -4.61
CA TYR A 91 16.20 8.96 -3.87
C TYR A 91 14.97 8.58 -4.71
N MET A 92 14.47 9.42 -5.58
CA MET A 92 13.30 9.09 -6.40
C MET A 92 13.60 8.05 -7.48
N ASN A 93 14.79 8.09 -8.09
CA ASN A 93 15.21 7.05 -9.02
C ASN A 93 15.45 5.71 -8.32
N ASP A 94 15.95 5.73 -7.10
CA ASP A 94 16.13 4.52 -6.30
C ASP A 94 14.76 3.91 -5.93
N VAL A 95 13.77 4.70 -5.52
CA VAL A 95 12.38 4.25 -5.32
C VAL A 95 11.78 3.64 -6.60
N LEU A 96 12.00 4.28 -7.76
CA LEU A 96 11.52 3.76 -9.05
C LEU A 96 12.22 2.45 -9.44
N ASN A 97 13.54 2.35 -9.23
CA ASN A 97 14.28 1.13 -9.54
C ASN A 97 13.87 -0.02 -8.62
N ASP A 98 13.60 0.29 -7.38
CA ASP A 98 13.10 -0.61 -6.36
C ASP A 98 11.75 -1.22 -6.73
N LEU A 99 10.82 -0.40 -7.19
CA LEU A 99 9.52 -0.84 -7.69
C LEU A 99 9.66 -1.63 -9.01
N LYS A 100 10.56 -1.23 -9.93
CA LYS A 100 10.85 -2.01 -11.15
C LYS A 100 11.34 -3.42 -10.84
N GLU A 101 12.18 -3.57 -9.81
CA GLU A 101 12.65 -4.87 -9.35
C GLU A 101 11.49 -5.73 -8.83
N SER A 102 10.62 -5.18 -7.97
CA SER A 102 9.42 -5.85 -7.46
C SER A 102 8.46 -6.26 -8.60
N ILE A 103 8.25 -5.38 -9.57
CA ILE A 103 7.48 -5.64 -10.79
C ILE A 103 8.12 -6.79 -11.61
N ALA A 104 9.43 -6.77 -11.80
CA ALA A 104 10.13 -7.81 -12.52
C ALA A 104 10.01 -9.18 -11.84
N MET A 105 10.07 -9.22 -10.50
CA MET A 105 9.83 -10.44 -9.71
C MET A 105 8.41 -10.97 -9.91
N ALA A 106 7.39 -10.12 -9.81
CA ALA A 106 6.00 -10.48 -10.07
C ALA A 106 5.80 -11.05 -11.48
N LYS A 107 6.40 -10.42 -12.49
CA LYS A 107 6.33 -10.88 -13.89
C LYS A 107 7.10 -12.18 -14.13
N ALA A 108 8.24 -12.38 -13.48
CA ALA A 108 9.04 -13.60 -13.62
C ALA A 108 8.28 -14.86 -13.19
N VAL A 109 7.37 -14.75 -12.22
CA VAL A 109 6.48 -15.85 -11.83
C VAL A 109 5.16 -15.86 -12.64
N GLY A 110 4.94 -14.90 -13.57
CA GLY A 110 3.80 -14.80 -14.50
C GLY A 110 2.56 -14.18 -13.89
N ILE A 111 2.71 -13.19 -13.01
CA ILE A 111 1.62 -12.27 -12.65
C ILE A 111 1.42 -11.29 -13.82
N ASP A 112 0.20 -11.17 -14.33
CA ASP A 112 -0.14 -10.29 -15.43
C ASP A 112 -0.03 -8.81 -15.03
N ASP A 113 0.39 -7.95 -15.97
CA ASP A 113 0.56 -6.50 -15.75
C ASP A 113 -0.71 -5.82 -15.19
N ASN A 114 -1.90 -6.26 -15.60
CA ASN A 114 -3.19 -5.73 -15.13
C ASN A 114 -3.56 -6.15 -13.69
N ARG A 115 -2.74 -7.00 -13.05
CA ARG A 115 -2.90 -7.44 -11.66
C ARG A 115 -1.88 -6.81 -10.71
N ILE A 116 -1.06 -5.87 -11.19
CA ILE A 116 -0.02 -5.19 -10.42
C ILE A 116 -0.46 -3.76 -10.13
N CYS A 117 -0.32 -3.33 -8.87
CA CYS A 117 -0.44 -1.96 -8.42
C CYS A 117 0.82 -1.60 -7.60
N THR A 118 1.31 -0.37 -7.74
CA THR A 118 2.53 0.09 -7.07
C THR A 118 2.22 1.07 -5.94
N ASP A 119 2.93 0.94 -4.80
CA ASP A 119 2.89 1.88 -3.67
C ASP A 119 4.34 2.30 -3.35
N PRO A 120 4.65 3.59 -3.26
CA PRO A 120 6.01 4.06 -2.95
C PRO A 120 6.42 3.84 -1.49
N GLY A 121 5.56 3.32 -0.63
CA GLY A 121 5.86 2.99 0.76
C GLY A 121 6.09 4.22 1.65
N VAL A 122 5.28 5.28 1.52
CA VAL A 122 5.35 6.46 2.43
C VAL A 122 5.27 6.00 3.89
N GLY A 123 6.22 6.47 4.72
CA GLY A 123 6.30 6.15 6.15
C GLY A 123 7.04 4.86 6.50
N PHE A 124 7.55 4.10 5.52
CA PHE A 124 8.35 2.90 5.75
C PHE A 124 9.82 3.15 5.43
N ALA A 125 10.72 2.95 6.42
CA ALA A 125 12.18 3.08 6.29
C ALA A 125 12.66 4.36 5.56
N LYS A 126 12.00 5.50 5.79
CA LYS A 126 12.21 6.77 5.09
C LYS A 126 12.26 7.94 6.08
N THR A 127 13.13 8.91 5.82
CA THR A 127 13.16 10.14 6.59
C THR A 127 11.92 11.00 6.35
N TYR A 128 11.74 12.04 7.16
CA TYR A 128 10.65 12.99 6.97
C TYR A 128 10.72 13.68 5.60
N GLU A 129 11.90 14.14 5.20
CA GLU A 129 12.17 14.81 3.91
C GLU A 129 11.91 13.87 2.73
N GLN A 130 12.34 12.62 2.82
CA GLN A 130 12.10 11.59 1.80
C GLN A 130 10.60 11.31 1.61
N ASN A 131 9.83 11.29 2.70
CA ASN A 131 8.38 11.14 2.60
C ASN A 131 7.70 12.32 1.93
N LEU A 132 8.14 13.56 2.22
CA LEU A 132 7.66 14.76 1.52
C LEU A 132 8.05 14.74 0.04
N GLU A 133 9.27 14.32 -0.29
CA GLU A 133 9.75 14.22 -1.67
C GLU A 133 8.94 13.23 -2.50
N ILE A 134 8.63 12.05 -1.97
CA ILE A 134 7.74 11.07 -2.63
C ILE A 134 6.37 11.69 -2.93
N ILE A 135 5.74 12.33 -1.95
CA ILE A 135 4.42 12.93 -2.13
C ILE A 135 4.49 14.05 -3.17
N ASN A 136 5.57 14.86 -3.14
CA ASN A 136 5.77 15.95 -4.08
C ASN A 136 6.05 15.46 -5.51
N LYS A 137 6.76 14.33 -5.68
CA LYS A 137 7.15 13.77 -6.99
C LYS A 137 6.37 12.50 -7.36
N LEU A 138 5.18 12.29 -6.77
CA LEU A 138 4.37 11.07 -6.92
C LEU A 138 4.07 10.72 -8.39
N GLU A 139 3.91 11.72 -9.26
CA GLU A 139 3.69 11.56 -10.70
C GLU A 139 4.82 10.80 -11.41
N MET A 140 6.05 10.79 -10.86
CA MET A 140 7.15 10.01 -11.44
C MET A 140 6.86 8.50 -11.46
N LEU A 141 6.05 8.00 -10.51
CA LEU A 141 5.66 6.59 -10.48
C LEU A 141 4.81 6.18 -11.70
N ASN A 142 4.08 7.13 -12.30
CA ASN A 142 3.29 6.85 -13.50
C ASN A 142 4.17 6.41 -14.69
N THR A 143 5.47 6.72 -14.68
CA THR A 143 6.45 6.25 -15.70
C THR A 143 6.67 4.74 -15.67
N LEU A 144 6.29 4.06 -14.59
CA LEU A 144 6.33 2.61 -14.48
C LEU A 144 5.23 1.92 -15.31
N GLY A 145 4.15 2.65 -15.66
CA GLY A 145 3.03 2.13 -16.45
C GLY A 145 1.99 1.32 -15.64
N TYR A 146 2.06 1.36 -14.32
CA TYR A 146 1.14 0.65 -13.43
C TYR A 146 0.30 1.62 -12.59
N PRO A 147 -0.91 1.21 -12.16
CA PRO A 147 -1.68 1.96 -11.18
C PRO A 147 -0.87 2.27 -9.93
N VAL A 148 -1.00 3.49 -9.42
CA VAL A 148 -0.32 3.94 -8.21
C VAL A 148 -1.32 4.04 -7.05
N LEU A 149 -0.98 3.46 -5.90
CA LEU A 149 -1.66 3.64 -4.63
C LEU A 149 -0.85 4.56 -3.72
N LEU A 150 -1.50 5.51 -3.05
CA LEU A 150 -0.89 6.35 -2.02
C LEU A 150 -1.51 6.09 -0.65
N GLY A 151 -0.71 5.61 0.30
CA GLY A 151 -1.09 5.36 1.69
C GLY A 151 -0.42 6.33 2.66
N THR A 152 -1.00 7.52 2.90
CA THR A 152 -0.46 8.55 3.83
C THR A 152 -1.28 8.72 5.10
N SER A 153 -2.45 8.09 5.18
CA SER A 153 -3.45 8.35 6.20
C SER A 153 -2.92 8.24 7.62
N LYS A 154 -2.99 9.35 8.35
CA LYS A 154 -2.57 9.51 9.74
C LYS A 154 -1.08 9.22 10.01
N LYS A 155 -0.25 9.09 8.98
CA LYS A 155 1.18 8.77 9.11
C LYS A 155 1.99 9.90 9.74
N SER A 156 3.21 9.57 10.19
CA SER A 156 4.11 10.48 10.91
C SER A 156 4.48 11.73 10.10
N VAL A 157 4.61 11.63 8.79
CA VAL A 157 4.87 12.78 7.92
C VAL A 157 3.84 13.89 8.09
N ILE A 158 2.55 13.57 8.25
CA ILE A 158 1.50 14.56 8.52
C ILE A 158 1.63 15.12 9.95
N GLY A 159 1.87 14.22 10.93
CA GLY A 159 2.01 14.63 12.33
C GLY A 159 3.21 15.53 12.58
N LEU A 160 4.35 15.25 11.94
CA LEU A 160 5.55 16.10 12.03
C LEU A 160 5.39 17.44 11.31
N THR A 161 4.60 17.48 10.23
CA THR A 161 4.32 18.73 9.49
C THR A 161 3.39 19.67 10.26
N LEU A 162 2.36 19.12 10.91
CA LEU A 162 1.29 19.90 11.53
C LEU A 162 1.39 19.99 13.05
N ASP A 163 2.37 19.28 13.65
CA ASP A 163 2.51 19.09 15.11
C ASP A 163 1.23 18.56 15.76
N LEU A 164 0.67 17.46 15.19
CA LEU A 164 -0.61 16.90 15.60
C LEU A 164 -0.52 15.41 16.00
N PRO A 165 -1.29 14.96 17.00
CA PRO A 165 -1.46 13.54 17.32
C PRO A 165 -2.18 12.79 16.20
N SER A 166 -2.12 11.46 16.20
CA SER A 166 -2.57 10.63 15.05
C SER A 166 -4.08 10.68 14.77
N ASP A 167 -4.90 10.99 15.75
CA ASP A 167 -6.36 11.14 15.64
C ASP A 167 -6.79 12.48 15.02
N GLU A 168 -5.95 13.50 15.08
CA GLU A 168 -6.19 14.85 14.57
C GLU A 168 -5.57 15.14 13.19
N ARG A 169 -5.21 14.10 12.39
CA ARG A 169 -4.51 14.23 11.09
C ARG A 169 -5.42 14.08 9.86
N VAL A 170 -6.70 14.32 10.01
CA VAL A 170 -7.67 14.09 8.91
C VAL A 170 -7.49 15.09 7.77
N GLU A 171 -7.29 16.36 8.07
CA GLU A 171 -7.10 17.44 7.08
C GLU A 171 -5.80 17.25 6.30
N GLY A 172 -4.70 16.87 6.96
CA GLY A 172 -3.44 16.53 6.31
C GLY A 172 -3.57 15.29 5.41
N THR A 173 -4.37 14.29 5.84
CA THR A 173 -4.69 13.13 5.01
C THR A 173 -5.49 13.54 3.75
N ILE A 174 -6.48 14.44 3.91
CA ILE A 174 -7.27 14.97 2.79
C ILE A 174 -6.36 15.72 1.80
N ALA A 175 -5.46 16.57 2.29
CA ALA A 175 -4.52 17.31 1.44
C ALA A 175 -3.67 16.37 0.58
N THR A 176 -3.12 15.30 1.16
CA THR A 176 -2.34 14.30 0.41
C THR A 176 -3.20 13.47 -0.55
N SER A 177 -4.46 13.18 -0.21
CA SER A 177 -5.41 12.52 -1.11
C SER A 177 -5.77 13.38 -2.34
N VAL A 178 -5.95 14.69 -2.13
CA VAL A 178 -6.14 15.65 -3.24
C VAL A 178 -4.91 15.69 -4.15
N LEU A 179 -3.69 15.76 -3.58
CA LEU A 179 -2.45 15.67 -4.35
C LEU A 179 -2.34 14.36 -5.14
N ALA A 180 -2.75 13.22 -4.56
CA ALA A 180 -2.77 11.95 -5.26
C ALA A 180 -3.62 12.01 -6.54
N VAL A 181 -4.83 12.59 -6.48
CA VAL A 181 -5.70 12.78 -7.64
C VAL A 181 -5.06 13.71 -8.68
N VAL A 182 -4.47 14.83 -8.26
CA VAL A 182 -3.78 15.78 -9.15
C VAL A 182 -2.61 15.12 -9.87
N LYS A 183 -1.90 14.23 -9.19
CA LYS A 183 -0.71 13.51 -9.68
C LYS A 183 -1.03 12.16 -10.35
N ASN A 184 -2.32 11.89 -10.66
CA ASN A 184 -2.82 10.69 -11.34
C ASN A 184 -2.55 9.37 -10.61
N SER A 185 -2.51 9.39 -9.28
CA SER A 185 -2.62 8.17 -8.48
C SER A 185 -4.04 7.61 -8.60
N LEU A 186 -4.17 6.29 -8.83
CA LEU A 186 -5.48 5.67 -9.04
C LEU A 186 -6.18 5.32 -7.72
N PHE A 187 -5.40 5.02 -6.68
CA PHE A 187 -5.92 4.60 -5.38
C PHE A 187 -5.35 5.44 -4.24
N VAL A 188 -6.15 5.64 -3.20
CA VAL A 188 -5.71 6.13 -1.89
C VAL A 188 -6.18 5.18 -0.79
N ARG A 189 -5.29 4.87 0.18
CA ARG A 189 -5.62 4.06 1.35
C ARG A 189 -5.79 4.98 2.56
N VAL A 190 -7.03 5.06 3.09
CA VAL A 190 -7.40 6.04 4.15
C VAL A 190 -8.28 5.44 5.23
N HIS A 191 -8.16 5.96 6.48
CA HIS A 191 -9.05 5.62 7.59
C HIS A 191 -10.39 6.37 7.52
N ASN A 192 -10.34 7.69 7.26
CA ASN A 192 -11.50 8.56 7.19
C ASN A 192 -12.08 8.59 5.77
N VAL A 193 -12.75 7.49 5.36
CA VAL A 193 -13.20 7.26 3.97
C VAL A 193 -14.16 8.34 3.48
N LYS A 194 -15.15 8.74 4.29
CA LYS A 194 -16.19 9.70 3.91
C LYS A 194 -15.62 11.06 3.53
N GLU A 195 -14.72 11.60 4.35
CA GLU A 195 -14.11 12.91 4.17
C GLU A 195 -13.18 12.92 2.95
N ASN A 196 -12.33 11.90 2.84
CA ASN A 196 -11.41 11.76 1.70
C ASN A 196 -12.17 11.53 0.38
N LYS A 197 -13.20 10.65 0.36
CA LYS A 197 -14.01 10.43 -0.85
C LYS A 197 -14.66 11.73 -1.36
N ARG A 198 -15.17 12.58 -0.47
CA ARG A 198 -15.76 13.87 -0.85
C ARG A 198 -14.73 14.83 -1.47
N ALA A 199 -13.54 14.90 -0.88
CA ALA A 199 -12.45 15.73 -1.42
C ALA A 199 -11.96 15.20 -2.78
N ILE A 200 -11.79 13.90 -2.93
CA ILE A 200 -11.42 13.24 -4.18
C ILE A 200 -12.45 13.55 -5.28
N LEU A 201 -13.74 13.28 -5.06
CA LEU A 201 -14.80 13.55 -6.03
C LEU A 201 -14.86 15.03 -6.45
N MET A 202 -14.67 15.95 -5.51
CA MET A 202 -14.62 17.39 -5.82
C MET A 202 -13.39 17.73 -6.67
N THR A 203 -12.23 17.18 -6.35
CA THR A 203 -10.99 17.40 -7.10
C THR A 203 -11.09 16.83 -8.53
N GLU A 204 -11.60 15.61 -8.68
CA GLU A 204 -11.81 14.98 -10.01
C GLU A 204 -12.77 15.80 -10.87
N LYS A 205 -13.85 16.33 -10.28
CA LYS A 205 -14.81 17.18 -10.99
C LYS A 205 -14.18 18.49 -11.44
N ILE A 206 -13.34 19.12 -10.60
CA ILE A 206 -12.57 20.33 -10.97
C ILE A 206 -11.62 20.03 -12.15
N LEU A 207 -10.99 18.86 -12.16
CA LEU A 207 -10.03 18.44 -13.19
C LEU A 207 -10.69 17.87 -14.46
N GLY A 208 -12.00 17.79 -14.51
CA GLY A 208 -12.73 17.22 -15.66
C GLY A 208 -12.48 15.72 -15.87
N LYS A 209 -12.20 14.98 -14.80
CA LYS A 209 -11.94 13.52 -14.83
C LYS A 209 -13.22 12.66 -14.71
N TYR A 210 -14.40 13.27 -14.80
CA TYR A 210 -15.72 12.63 -14.83
C TYR A 210 -16.52 13.09 -16.03
#